data_1594c7e4540e17ec1fd012565f2cac45
#
_entry.id   1594c7e4540e17ec1fd012565f2cac45
#
_cell.length_a   1.000
_cell.length_b   1.000
_cell.length_c   1.000
_cell.angle_alpha   90.00
_cell.angle_beta   90.00
_cell.angle_gamma   90.00
#
_symmetry.space_group_name_H-M   'P 1'
#
loop_
_entity.id
_entity.type
_entity.pdbx_description
1 polymer ?
#
loop_
_entity_poly.entity_id
_entity_poly.type
_entity_poly.pdbx_seq_one_letter_code
_entity_poly.pdbx_strand_id
1 'polypeptide(L)'
;METFAIIVYTILFLYIAYKFIRSIRIVQAQEVLILERLGKYNKTLGAGFHLLIPFIDKVAYKVSLKEEAIDVPSQICITRDNVQVKVDGIIYLKVIDPYKAVYHINDYKFALIQLAQTTMRSVFGDLDLDKTFEERESLNAKIVSVVDEAADHWGVKIMRYEIQNITPPDRVLQAMEKQMTAEREKRALIAKSEGDKLSRINRSEGIKQEMINESEGEKQRLINEAEGEAKEILQVAQATAEGILQIAQSIQKNGGHDAVMMKIANEYLQKLNQLANKETEVLLPMDFTDLNEVLKGLENFVNHK
;
A
#
# COMPACT_ATOMS: atom_id res chain seq x y z
N MET A 1 -92.09 -10.05 27.37
CA MET A 1 -91.05 -11.07 27.29
C MET A 1 -90.38 -11.04 25.93
N GLU A 2 -91.03 -10.85 24.82
CA GLU A 2 -90.47 -10.86 23.46
C GLU A 2 -89.45 -9.70 23.22
N THR A 3 -89.73 -8.49 23.70
CA THR A 3 -88.83 -7.33 23.58
C THR A 3 -87.51 -7.58 24.34
N PHE A 4 -87.54 -8.23 25.48
CA PHE A 4 -86.35 -8.58 26.24
C PHE A 4 -85.55 -9.63 25.51
N ALA A 5 -86.17 -10.66 24.93
CA ALA A 5 -85.53 -11.70 24.13
C ALA A 5 -84.87 -11.07 22.88
N ILE A 6 -85.49 -10.15 22.20
CA ILE A 6 -84.92 -9.45 21.02
C ILE A 6 -83.65 -8.65 21.41
N ILE A 7 -83.68 -7.94 22.55
CA ILE A 7 -82.51 -7.20 23.03
C ILE A 7 -81.34 -8.14 23.36
N VAL A 8 -81.62 -9.30 24.01
CA VAL A 8 -80.57 -10.29 24.30
C VAL A 8 -79.99 -10.86 23.02
N TYR A 9 -80.78 -11.24 22.02
CA TYR A 9 -80.30 -11.74 20.76
C TYR A 9 -79.47 -10.71 19.97
N THR A 10 -79.89 -9.43 19.96
CA THR A 10 -79.08 -8.38 19.29
C THR A 10 -77.74 -8.15 19.97
N ILE A 11 -77.66 -8.16 21.30
CA ILE A 11 -76.43 -8.04 22.05
C ILE A 11 -75.56 -9.26 21.79
N LEU A 12 -76.10 -10.49 21.76
CA LEU A 12 -75.37 -11.67 21.45
C LEU A 12 -74.83 -11.68 20.03
N PHE A 13 -75.66 -11.23 19.07
CA PHE A 13 -75.26 -11.09 17.67
C PHE A 13 -74.10 -10.08 17.51
N LEU A 14 -74.20 -8.89 18.12
CA LEU A 14 -73.19 -7.89 18.12
C LEU A 14 -71.89 -8.38 18.78
N TYR A 15 -71.99 -9.16 19.85
CA TYR A 15 -70.83 -9.77 20.49
C TYR A 15 -70.15 -10.80 19.59
N ILE A 16 -70.89 -11.64 18.92
CA ILE A 16 -70.36 -12.62 17.96
C ILE A 16 -69.71 -11.93 16.76
N ALA A 17 -70.38 -10.88 16.20
CA ALA A 17 -69.85 -10.08 15.10
C ALA A 17 -68.56 -9.35 15.51
N TYR A 18 -68.50 -8.77 16.68
CA TYR A 18 -67.29 -8.15 17.23
C TYR A 18 -66.13 -9.18 17.35
N LYS A 19 -66.41 -10.38 17.87
CA LYS A 19 -65.43 -11.45 17.97
C LYS A 19 -64.94 -11.96 16.63
N PHE A 20 -65.84 -12.00 15.62
CA PHE A 20 -65.48 -12.38 14.26
C PHE A 20 -64.60 -11.36 13.58
N ILE A 21 -64.86 -10.05 13.71
CA ILE A 21 -64.03 -8.97 13.21
C ILE A 21 -62.63 -9.04 13.88
N ARG A 22 -62.57 -9.26 15.17
CA ARG A 22 -61.30 -9.38 15.89
C ARG A 22 -60.54 -10.66 15.61
N SER A 23 -61.14 -11.67 14.96
CA SER A 23 -60.55 -12.89 14.52
C SER A 23 -59.66 -12.73 13.27
N ILE A 24 -59.80 -11.59 12.56
CA ILE A 24 -58.94 -11.22 11.46
C ILE A 24 -57.59 -10.70 12.01
N ARG A 25 -56.50 -11.30 11.56
CA ARG A 25 -55.14 -10.89 11.91
C ARG A 25 -54.29 -10.66 10.67
N ILE A 26 -53.67 -9.52 10.61
CA ILE A 26 -52.67 -9.18 9.60
C ILE A 26 -51.32 -9.26 10.28
N VAL A 27 -50.44 -10.09 9.74
CA VAL A 27 -49.08 -10.29 10.23
C VAL A 27 -48.13 -9.51 9.32
N GLN A 28 -47.25 -8.72 9.91
CA GLN A 28 -46.28 -7.92 9.19
C GLN A 28 -45.14 -8.79 8.61
N ALA A 29 -44.45 -8.28 7.61
CA ALA A 29 -43.26 -8.91 7.09
C ALA A 29 -42.20 -9.04 8.20
N GLN A 30 -41.47 -10.17 8.21
CA GLN A 30 -40.47 -10.52 9.24
C GLN A 30 -41.03 -10.64 10.67
N GLU A 31 -42.37 -10.85 10.82
CA GLU A 31 -43.00 -11.22 12.07
C GLU A 31 -43.76 -12.55 11.90
N VAL A 32 -43.87 -13.28 12.98
CA VAL A 32 -44.59 -14.53 13.02
C VAL A 32 -45.43 -14.61 14.28
N LEU A 33 -46.67 -15.07 14.14
CA LEU A 33 -47.55 -15.34 15.26
C LEU A 33 -47.68 -16.86 15.50
N ILE A 34 -47.48 -17.26 16.73
CA ILE A 34 -47.68 -18.66 17.14
C ILE A 34 -49.15 -18.80 17.63
N LEU A 35 -49.84 -19.69 16.97
CA LEU A 35 -51.23 -19.99 17.22
C LEU A 35 -51.39 -21.22 18.07
N GLU A 36 -52.07 -21.08 19.21
CA GLU A 36 -52.49 -22.19 20.04
C GLU A 36 -54.01 -22.42 19.89
N ARG A 37 -54.37 -23.70 19.85
CA ARG A 37 -55.73 -24.16 19.88
C ARG A 37 -55.99 -25.00 21.13
N LEU A 38 -56.83 -24.44 22.02
CA LEU A 38 -57.11 -25.10 23.32
C LEU A 38 -55.82 -25.48 24.09
N GLY A 39 -54.82 -24.60 24.07
CA GLY A 39 -53.55 -24.78 24.78
C GLY A 39 -52.51 -25.71 24.09
N LYS A 40 -52.83 -26.20 22.87
CA LYS A 40 -51.85 -26.94 22.06
C LYS A 40 -51.38 -26.09 20.89
N TYR A 41 -50.10 -26.21 20.56
CA TYR A 41 -49.57 -25.64 19.31
C TYR A 41 -50.39 -26.16 18.12
N ASN A 42 -50.84 -25.24 17.29
CA ASN A 42 -51.60 -25.56 16.08
C ASN A 42 -50.79 -25.27 14.81
N LYS A 43 -50.39 -24.03 14.64
CA LYS A 43 -49.57 -23.59 13.49
C LYS A 43 -48.88 -22.25 13.74
N THR A 44 -47.86 -22.02 12.96
CA THR A 44 -47.14 -20.75 12.90
C THR A 44 -47.68 -19.92 11.72
N LEU A 45 -48.09 -18.68 11.98
CA LEU A 45 -48.64 -17.78 10.99
C LEU A 45 -47.56 -16.81 10.52
N GLY A 46 -47.15 -16.96 9.27
CA GLY A 46 -46.20 -16.04 8.60
C GLY A 46 -46.86 -14.71 8.21
N ALA A 47 -46.09 -13.89 7.49
CA ALA A 47 -46.59 -12.60 6.99
C ALA A 47 -47.80 -12.78 6.06
N GLY A 48 -48.81 -11.94 6.23
CA GLY A 48 -50.00 -11.95 5.39
C GLY A 48 -51.29 -11.86 6.19
N PHE A 49 -52.40 -12.15 5.50
CA PHE A 49 -53.76 -12.13 6.07
C PHE A 49 -54.13 -13.52 6.60
N HIS A 50 -54.60 -13.60 7.84
CA HIS A 50 -55.02 -14.83 8.49
C HIS A 50 -56.37 -14.65 9.18
N LEU A 51 -57.22 -15.66 9.00
CA LEU A 51 -58.50 -15.78 9.72
C LEU A 51 -58.37 -16.85 10.81
N LEU A 52 -58.60 -16.42 12.05
CA LEU A 52 -58.58 -17.30 13.21
C LEU A 52 -60.00 -17.78 13.54
N ILE A 53 -60.11 -18.97 14.14
CA ILE A 53 -61.43 -19.43 14.63
C ILE A 53 -61.69 -18.71 15.97
N PRO A 54 -62.76 -17.85 16.03
CA PRO A 54 -63.08 -17.19 17.28
C PRO A 54 -63.37 -18.22 18.39
N PHE A 55 -63.04 -17.85 19.61
CA PHE A 55 -63.18 -18.67 20.85
C PHE A 55 -62.25 -19.84 21.02
N ILE A 56 -61.72 -20.43 19.95
CA ILE A 56 -60.91 -21.64 20.01
C ILE A 56 -59.41 -21.30 19.79
N ASP A 57 -59.11 -20.43 18.82
CA ASP A 57 -57.76 -20.07 18.45
C ASP A 57 -57.28 -18.82 19.23
N LYS A 58 -56.10 -18.95 19.82
CA LYS A 58 -55.43 -17.88 20.57
C LYS A 58 -54.04 -17.65 19.99
N VAL A 59 -53.71 -16.37 19.73
CA VAL A 59 -52.35 -15.98 19.48
C VAL A 59 -51.60 -16.00 20.81
N ALA A 60 -50.72 -16.96 20.99
CA ALA A 60 -49.95 -17.13 22.20
C ALA A 60 -48.72 -16.23 22.24
N TYR A 61 -47.96 -16.24 21.12
CA TYR A 61 -46.73 -15.47 21.04
C TYR A 61 -46.59 -14.79 19.71
N LYS A 62 -45.90 -13.64 19.75
CA LYS A 62 -45.46 -12.86 18.59
C LYS A 62 -43.95 -12.83 18.59
N VAL A 63 -43.29 -13.35 17.52
CA VAL A 63 -41.86 -13.46 17.40
C VAL A 63 -41.42 -12.64 16.18
N SER A 64 -40.36 -11.86 16.36
CA SER A 64 -39.68 -11.16 15.27
C SER A 64 -38.62 -12.07 14.64
N LEU A 65 -38.60 -12.12 13.31
CA LEU A 65 -37.55 -12.81 12.53
C LEU A 65 -36.43 -11.86 12.08
N LYS A 66 -36.49 -10.61 12.52
CA LYS A 66 -35.43 -9.63 12.24
C LYS A 66 -34.20 -9.96 13.06
N GLU A 67 -33.05 -9.52 12.56
CA GLU A 67 -31.83 -9.54 13.37
C GLU A 67 -32.00 -8.57 14.54
N GLU A 68 -31.62 -9.02 15.73
CA GLU A 68 -31.70 -8.27 16.97
C GLU A 68 -30.34 -8.26 17.65
N ALA A 69 -29.94 -7.11 18.18
CA ALA A 69 -28.75 -6.96 19.00
C ALA A 69 -29.13 -7.00 20.48
N ILE A 70 -28.48 -7.85 21.26
CA ILE A 70 -28.68 -7.97 22.70
C ILE A 70 -27.37 -7.66 23.42
N ASP A 71 -27.44 -6.72 24.36
CA ASP A 71 -26.33 -6.40 25.24
C ASP A 71 -26.04 -7.57 26.22
N VAL A 72 -24.79 -7.95 26.31
CA VAL A 72 -24.28 -8.88 27.32
C VAL A 72 -23.67 -8.06 28.45
N PRO A 73 -24.29 -8.08 29.64
CA PRO A 73 -23.80 -7.30 30.77
C PRO A 73 -22.36 -7.65 31.10
N SER A 74 -21.61 -6.62 31.50
CA SER A 74 -20.21 -6.78 31.86
C SER A 74 -20.02 -7.76 33.01
N GLN A 75 -18.99 -8.60 32.90
CA GLN A 75 -18.58 -9.53 33.93
C GLN A 75 -17.07 -9.53 34.15
N ILE A 76 -16.65 -10.02 35.31
CA ILE A 76 -15.24 -10.19 35.63
C ILE A 76 -14.79 -11.54 35.14
N CYS A 77 -13.78 -11.55 34.27
CA CYS A 77 -13.04 -12.72 33.81
C CYS A 77 -11.61 -12.69 34.36
N ILE A 78 -10.99 -13.84 34.49
CA ILE A 78 -9.59 -13.97 34.91
C ILE A 78 -8.84 -14.58 33.74
N THR A 79 -7.85 -13.88 33.24
CA THR A 79 -6.99 -14.35 32.15
C THR A 79 -6.00 -15.40 32.64
N ARG A 80 -5.33 -16.10 31.71
CA ARG A 80 -4.36 -17.16 32.03
C ARG A 80 -3.18 -16.63 32.86
N ASP A 81 -2.77 -15.37 32.67
CA ASP A 81 -1.76 -14.66 33.44
C ASP A 81 -2.27 -14.09 34.78
N ASN A 82 -3.48 -14.57 35.22
CA ASN A 82 -4.09 -14.24 36.51
C ASN A 82 -4.46 -12.76 36.69
N VAL A 83 -4.76 -12.06 35.59
CA VAL A 83 -5.27 -10.69 35.62
C VAL A 83 -6.79 -10.68 35.57
N GLN A 84 -7.43 -9.95 36.48
CA GLN A 84 -8.88 -9.73 36.45
C GLN A 84 -9.21 -8.64 35.43
N VAL A 85 -10.09 -8.97 34.48
CA VAL A 85 -10.57 -8.03 33.47
C VAL A 85 -12.09 -7.95 33.50
N LYS A 86 -12.63 -6.77 33.35
CA LYS A 86 -14.05 -6.53 33.18
C LYS A 86 -14.35 -6.49 31.68
N VAL A 87 -15.22 -7.39 31.21
CA VAL A 87 -15.52 -7.58 29.78
C VAL A 87 -17.01 -7.49 29.55
N ASP A 88 -17.43 -6.78 28.52
CA ASP A 88 -18.79 -6.68 28.00
C ASP A 88 -18.81 -6.89 26.48
N GLY A 89 -19.99 -7.22 25.95
CA GLY A 89 -20.16 -7.47 24.54
C GLY A 89 -21.60 -7.39 24.05
N ILE A 90 -21.77 -7.56 22.74
CA ILE A 90 -23.07 -7.59 22.07
C ILE A 90 -23.21 -8.88 21.27
N ILE A 91 -24.37 -9.53 21.39
CA ILE A 91 -24.79 -10.66 20.56
C ILE A 91 -25.72 -10.17 19.47
N TYR A 92 -25.43 -10.49 18.23
CA TYR A 92 -26.35 -10.33 17.10
C TYR A 92 -26.95 -11.68 16.77
N LEU A 93 -28.27 -11.77 16.86
CA LEU A 93 -29.00 -13.02 16.67
C LEU A 93 -30.22 -12.84 15.78
N LYS A 94 -30.69 -13.96 15.25
CA LYS A 94 -31.90 -14.03 14.44
C LYS A 94 -32.64 -15.31 14.76
N VAL A 95 -33.96 -15.20 14.97
CA VAL A 95 -34.80 -16.40 15.15
C VAL A 95 -35.07 -17.05 13.80
N ILE A 96 -34.70 -18.31 13.66
CA ILE A 96 -34.93 -19.12 12.46
C ILE A 96 -36.17 -20.00 12.63
N ASP A 97 -36.28 -20.66 13.77
CA ASP A 97 -37.44 -21.49 14.10
C ASP A 97 -38.22 -20.93 15.31
N PRO A 98 -39.30 -20.16 15.06
CA PRO A 98 -40.11 -19.57 16.11
C PRO A 98 -40.73 -20.57 17.06
N TYR A 99 -41.04 -21.79 16.59
CA TYR A 99 -41.61 -22.84 17.43
C TYR A 99 -40.61 -23.28 18.50
N LYS A 100 -39.39 -23.58 18.10
CA LYS A 100 -38.32 -23.94 19.03
C LYS A 100 -37.98 -22.81 20.00
N ALA A 101 -37.93 -21.57 19.51
CA ALA A 101 -37.59 -20.39 20.32
C ALA A 101 -38.58 -20.13 21.46
N VAL A 102 -39.83 -20.57 21.31
CA VAL A 102 -40.89 -20.33 22.30
C VAL A 102 -41.15 -21.53 23.20
N TYR A 103 -41.09 -22.75 22.64
CA TYR A 103 -41.51 -23.93 23.40
C TYR A 103 -40.36 -24.77 23.95
N HIS A 104 -39.13 -24.65 23.41
CA HIS A 104 -38.00 -25.41 23.91
C HIS A 104 -37.26 -24.71 25.05
N ILE A 105 -37.46 -23.40 25.22
CA ILE A 105 -36.86 -22.62 26.29
C ILE A 105 -37.81 -21.50 26.72
N ASN A 106 -37.79 -21.13 28.00
CA ASN A 106 -38.67 -20.07 28.51
C ASN A 106 -38.29 -18.69 28.00
N ASP A 107 -37.03 -18.38 28.05
CA ASP A 107 -36.46 -17.11 27.58
C ASP A 107 -35.08 -17.35 26.91
N TYR A 108 -35.11 -17.46 25.61
CA TYR A 108 -33.89 -17.70 24.84
C TYR A 108 -32.91 -16.51 24.94
N LYS A 109 -33.40 -15.29 25.12
CA LYS A 109 -32.53 -14.11 25.24
C LYS A 109 -31.71 -14.17 26.52
N PHE A 110 -32.38 -14.43 27.62
CA PHE A 110 -31.73 -14.61 28.92
C PHE A 110 -30.74 -15.77 28.90
N ALA A 111 -31.14 -16.90 28.34
CA ALA A 111 -30.29 -18.09 28.26
C ALA A 111 -29.03 -17.83 27.40
N LEU A 112 -29.17 -17.15 26.27
CA LEU A 112 -28.05 -16.75 25.41
C LEU A 112 -27.09 -15.81 26.12
N ILE A 113 -27.59 -14.82 26.87
CA ILE A 113 -26.75 -13.93 27.68
C ILE A 113 -25.92 -14.73 28.69
N GLN A 114 -26.57 -15.65 29.44
CA GLN A 114 -25.90 -16.48 30.46
C GLN A 114 -24.84 -17.41 29.82
N LEU A 115 -25.17 -17.99 28.68
CA LEU A 115 -24.26 -18.86 27.94
C LEU A 115 -23.07 -18.08 27.42
N ALA A 116 -23.31 -16.91 26.80
CA ALA A 116 -22.25 -16.03 26.32
C ALA A 116 -21.31 -15.60 27.45
N GLN A 117 -21.86 -15.20 28.60
CA GLN A 117 -21.07 -14.83 29.77
C GLN A 117 -20.20 -15.97 30.26
N THR A 118 -20.74 -17.19 30.30
CA THR A 118 -20.00 -18.40 30.75
C THR A 118 -18.91 -18.77 29.75
N THR A 119 -19.23 -18.75 28.46
CA THR A 119 -18.29 -19.03 27.38
C THR A 119 -17.17 -17.98 27.35
N MET A 120 -17.53 -16.70 27.46
CA MET A 120 -16.57 -15.61 27.52
C MET A 120 -15.57 -15.81 28.68
N ARG A 121 -16.06 -16.18 29.87
CA ARG A 121 -15.19 -16.45 31.04
C ARG A 121 -14.21 -17.59 30.73
N SER A 122 -14.66 -18.68 30.09
CA SER A 122 -13.80 -19.80 29.71
C SER A 122 -12.74 -19.38 28.68
N VAL A 123 -13.17 -18.70 27.61
CA VAL A 123 -12.27 -18.29 26.50
C VAL A 123 -11.21 -17.28 26.96
N PHE A 124 -11.58 -16.34 27.84
CA PHE A 124 -10.62 -15.41 28.44
C PHE A 124 -9.64 -16.11 29.41
N GLY A 125 -10.07 -17.18 30.09
CA GLY A 125 -9.21 -17.97 30.97
C GLY A 125 -8.09 -18.72 30.24
N ASP A 126 -8.25 -18.98 28.96
CA ASP A 126 -7.27 -19.69 28.14
C ASP A 126 -6.17 -18.78 27.54
N LEU A 127 -6.34 -17.47 27.59
CA LEU A 127 -5.45 -16.49 26.93
C LEU A 127 -4.81 -15.52 27.93
N ASP A 128 -3.60 -15.09 27.59
CA ASP A 128 -2.92 -14.00 28.29
C ASP A 128 -3.57 -12.66 27.95
N LEU A 129 -3.48 -11.68 28.83
CA LEU A 129 -4.11 -10.36 28.68
C LEU A 129 -3.74 -9.68 27.34
N ASP A 130 -2.46 -9.66 26.99
CA ASP A 130 -1.98 -9.02 25.76
C ASP A 130 -2.65 -9.63 24.52
N LYS A 131 -2.79 -10.97 24.48
CA LYS A 131 -3.44 -11.68 23.38
C LYS A 131 -4.94 -11.40 23.29
N THR A 132 -5.60 -11.10 24.42
CA THR A 132 -7.02 -10.75 24.38
C THR A 132 -7.31 -9.43 23.65
N PHE A 133 -6.33 -8.54 23.59
CA PHE A 133 -6.41 -7.30 22.82
C PHE A 133 -6.04 -7.50 21.34
N GLU A 134 -5.09 -8.38 21.06
CA GLU A 134 -4.58 -8.64 19.70
C GLU A 134 -5.51 -9.55 18.89
N GLU A 135 -6.06 -10.60 19.52
CA GLU A 135 -6.79 -11.68 18.87
C GLU A 135 -8.32 -11.58 19.05
N ARG A 136 -8.88 -10.37 19.10
CA ARG A 136 -10.33 -10.16 19.32
C ARG A 136 -11.22 -10.91 18.33
N GLU A 137 -10.82 -10.97 17.05
CA GLU A 137 -11.58 -11.69 16.02
C GLU A 137 -11.63 -13.20 16.30
N SER A 138 -10.52 -13.78 16.72
CA SER A 138 -10.44 -15.19 17.11
C SER A 138 -11.30 -15.49 18.34
N LEU A 139 -11.29 -14.58 19.33
CA LEU A 139 -12.14 -14.66 20.52
C LEU A 139 -13.62 -14.61 20.14
N ASN A 140 -14.03 -13.64 19.34
CA ASN A 140 -15.39 -13.49 18.87
C ASN A 140 -15.86 -14.76 18.13
N ALA A 141 -15.04 -15.31 17.24
CA ALA A 141 -15.35 -16.51 16.49
C ALA A 141 -15.52 -17.75 17.41
N LYS A 142 -14.65 -17.91 18.42
CA LYS A 142 -14.77 -19.00 19.41
C LYS A 142 -16.05 -18.88 20.23
N ILE A 143 -16.39 -17.68 20.69
CA ILE A 143 -17.62 -17.44 21.45
C ILE A 143 -18.84 -17.75 20.59
N VAL A 144 -18.85 -17.24 19.34
CA VAL A 144 -19.94 -17.52 18.39
C VAL A 144 -20.11 -19.02 18.19
N SER A 145 -19.01 -19.77 17.96
CA SER A 145 -19.08 -21.23 17.69
C SER A 145 -19.76 -21.99 18.82
N VAL A 146 -19.39 -21.70 20.07
CA VAL A 146 -19.95 -22.40 21.24
C VAL A 146 -21.39 -21.96 21.52
N VAL A 147 -21.68 -20.67 21.41
CA VAL A 147 -23.03 -20.14 21.69
C VAL A 147 -24.00 -20.55 20.59
N ASP A 148 -23.59 -20.55 19.32
CA ASP A 148 -24.42 -20.94 18.17
C ASP A 148 -24.80 -22.41 18.20
N GLU A 149 -23.88 -23.31 18.60
CA GLU A 149 -24.16 -24.76 18.78
C GLU A 149 -25.31 -24.99 19.76
N ALA A 150 -25.32 -24.29 20.89
CA ALA A 150 -26.39 -24.39 21.85
C ALA A 150 -27.67 -23.67 21.38
N ALA A 151 -27.55 -22.50 20.73
CA ALA A 151 -28.66 -21.70 20.24
C ALA A 151 -29.47 -22.41 19.15
N ASP A 152 -28.83 -23.28 18.35
CA ASP A 152 -29.50 -24.04 17.29
C ASP A 152 -30.59 -24.96 17.85
N HIS A 153 -30.40 -25.53 19.05
CA HIS A 153 -31.42 -26.32 19.74
C HIS A 153 -32.67 -25.48 20.09
N TRP A 154 -32.53 -24.19 20.25
CA TRP A 154 -33.62 -23.26 20.54
C TRP A 154 -34.15 -22.57 19.26
N GLY A 155 -33.65 -22.94 18.07
CA GLY A 155 -34.09 -22.39 16.81
C GLY A 155 -33.65 -20.94 16.59
N VAL A 156 -32.56 -20.52 17.24
CA VAL A 156 -31.97 -19.17 17.15
C VAL A 156 -30.58 -19.31 16.54
N LYS A 157 -30.27 -18.44 15.58
CA LYS A 157 -28.97 -18.38 14.94
C LYS A 157 -28.19 -17.19 15.47
N ILE A 158 -26.97 -17.43 15.91
CA ILE A 158 -26.04 -16.36 16.28
C ILE A 158 -25.33 -15.91 15.01
N MET A 159 -25.53 -14.67 14.65
CA MET A 159 -24.91 -14.09 13.47
C MET A 159 -23.48 -13.61 13.79
N ARG A 160 -23.32 -12.98 14.95
CA ARG A 160 -22.07 -12.36 15.35
C ARG A 160 -22.08 -12.10 16.88
N TYR A 161 -20.90 -12.18 17.46
CA TYR A 161 -20.60 -11.68 18.80
C TYR A 161 -19.49 -10.67 18.72
N GLU A 162 -19.63 -9.54 19.42
CA GLU A 162 -18.60 -8.50 19.47
C GLU A 162 -18.28 -8.10 20.89
N ILE A 163 -17.02 -8.21 21.25
CA ILE A 163 -16.52 -7.69 22.52
C ILE A 163 -16.43 -6.16 22.40
N GLN A 164 -17.20 -5.45 23.26
CA GLN A 164 -17.17 -3.98 23.29
C GLN A 164 -15.94 -3.48 24.02
N ASN A 165 -15.84 -3.76 25.31
CA ASN A 165 -14.76 -3.28 26.16
C ASN A 165 -14.06 -4.42 26.88
N ILE A 166 -12.74 -4.28 27.04
CA ILE A 166 -11.91 -5.08 27.91
C ILE A 166 -11.21 -4.11 28.84
N THR A 167 -11.60 -4.09 30.10
CA THR A 167 -11.12 -3.11 31.07
C THR A 167 -10.32 -3.83 32.16
N PRO A 168 -8.99 -3.81 32.11
CA PRO A 168 -8.14 -4.32 33.18
C PRO A 168 -8.14 -3.34 34.37
N PRO A 169 -7.66 -3.75 35.55
CA PRO A 169 -7.47 -2.85 36.70
C PRO A 169 -6.48 -1.73 36.39
N ASP A 170 -6.68 -0.55 36.96
CA ASP A 170 -5.88 0.65 36.72
C ASP A 170 -4.36 0.43 36.89
N ARG A 171 -3.97 -0.39 37.86
CA ARG A 171 -2.54 -0.72 38.08
C ARG A 171 -1.93 -1.48 36.90
N VAL A 172 -2.68 -2.38 36.32
CA VAL A 172 -2.25 -3.17 35.16
C VAL A 172 -2.23 -2.29 33.92
N LEU A 173 -3.25 -1.46 33.73
CA LEU A 173 -3.32 -0.49 32.63
C LEU A 173 -2.09 0.43 32.63
N GLN A 174 -1.73 1.03 33.77
CA GLN A 174 -0.55 1.87 33.90
C GLN A 174 0.78 1.12 33.63
N ALA A 175 0.86 -0.15 34.04
CA ALA A 175 2.03 -0.98 33.76
C ALA A 175 2.16 -1.28 32.27
N MET A 176 1.05 -1.63 31.61
CA MET A 176 0.99 -1.86 30.15
C MET A 176 1.33 -0.60 29.36
N GLU A 177 0.81 0.57 29.76
CA GLU A 177 1.15 1.84 29.11
C GLU A 177 2.65 2.13 29.18
N LYS A 178 3.29 1.93 30.33
CA LYS A 178 4.74 2.07 30.49
C LYS A 178 5.51 1.08 29.63
N GLN A 179 5.09 -0.19 29.64
CA GLN A 179 5.73 -1.23 28.83
C GLN A 179 5.60 -0.93 27.34
N MET A 180 4.41 -0.56 26.88
CA MET A 180 4.18 -0.20 25.47
C MET A 180 4.97 1.04 25.04
N THR A 181 5.09 2.04 25.93
CA THR A 181 5.91 3.24 25.66
C THR A 181 7.36 2.86 25.51
N ALA A 182 7.92 2.08 26.44
CA ALA A 182 9.31 1.63 26.38
C ALA A 182 9.59 0.76 25.14
N GLU A 183 8.64 -0.10 24.76
CA GLU A 183 8.78 -0.92 23.56
C GLU A 183 8.72 -0.08 22.26
N ARG A 184 7.81 0.90 22.20
CA ARG A 184 7.75 1.86 21.08
C ARG A 184 9.03 2.68 20.96
N GLU A 185 9.58 3.17 22.08
CA GLU A 185 10.85 3.90 22.13
C GLU A 185 12.01 3.01 21.64
N LYS A 186 12.07 1.76 22.11
CA LYS A 186 13.07 0.78 21.66
C LYS A 186 12.96 0.53 20.15
N ARG A 187 11.76 0.29 19.63
CA ARG A 187 11.53 0.07 18.20
C ARG A 187 11.90 1.32 17.38
N ALA A 188 11.54 2.51 17.86
CA ALA A 188 11.90 3.78 17.23
C ALA A 188 13.42 3.99 17.17
N LEU A 189 14.14 3.67 18.27
CA LEU A 189 15.60 3.75 18.32
C LEU A 189 16.27 2.76 17.36
N ILE A 190 15.77 1.52 17.30
CA ILE A 190 16.27 0.51 16.37
C ILE A 190 16.05 0.97 14.91
N ALA A 191 14.84 1.38 14.56
CA ALA A 191 14.50 1.85 13.22
C ALA A 191 15.33 3.08 12.81
N LYS A 192 15.57 4.01 13.75
CA LYS A 192 16.44 5.17 13.52
C LYS A 192 17.89 4.72 13.27
N SER A 193 18.42 3.81 14.07
CA SER A 193 19.79 3.31 13.93
C SER A 193 19.99 2.54 12.62
N GLU A 194 19.01 1.75 12.20
CA GLU A 194 19.01 1.06 10.92
C GLU A 194 18.93 2.05 9.74
N GLY A 195 18.08 3.08 9.86
CA GLY A 195 17.99 4.17 8.89
C GLY A 195 19.31 4.93 8.74
N ASP A 196 19.96 5.28 9.85
CA ASP A 196 21.27 5.95 9.86
C ASP A 196 22.37 5.07 9.26
N LYS A 197 22.35 3.77 9.55
CA LYS A 197 23.29 2.80 8.95
C LYS A 197 23.07 2.72 7.43
N LEU A 198 21.84 2.57 6.97
CA LEU A 198 21.51 2.48 5.54
C LEU A 198 21.88 3.78 4.82
N SER A 199 21.60 4.93 5.43
CA SER A 199 21.97 6.24 4.89
C SER A 199 23.48 6.38 4.71
N ARG A 200 24.29 5.93 5.68
CA ARG A 200 25.77 5.94 5.57
C ARG A 200 26.26 5.01 4.48
N ILE A 201 25.67 3.81 4.36
CA ILE A 201 26.03 2.86 3.29
C ILE A 201 25.71 3.47 1.93
N ASN A 202 24.51 3.95 1.71
CA ASN A 202 24.08 4.54 0.45
C ASN A 202 24.93 5.77 0.07
N ARG A 203 25.29 6.59 1.07
CA ARG A 203 26.18 7.75 0.85
C ARG A 203 27.59 7.31 0.43
N SER A 204 28.13 6.27 1.09
CA SER A 204 29.44 5.73 0.74
C SER A 204 29.46 5.08 -0.65
N GLU A 205 28.40 4.37 -1.00
CA GLU A 205 28.25 3.80 -2.35
C GLU A 205 28.09 4.89 -3.40
N GLY A 206 27.33 5.95 -3.09
CA GLY A 206 27.22 7.13 -3.96
C GLY A 206 28.58 7.78 -4.23
N ILE A 207 29.37 8.05 -3.18
CA ILE A 207 30.72 8.63 -3.30
C ILE A 207 31.64 7.70 -4.11
N LYS A 208 31.58 6.39 -3.84
CA LYS A 208 32.36 5.41 -4.60
C LYS A 208 32.00 5.45 -6.09
N GLN A 209 30.73 5.48 -6.41
CA GLN A 209 30.26 5.51 -7.80
C GLN A 209 30.62 6.83 -8.49
N GLU A 210 30.54 7.95 -7.76
CA GLU A 210 31.01 9.27 -8.23
C GLU A 210 32.49 9.22 -8.61
N MET A 211 33.37 8.70 -7.74
CA MET A 211 34.80 8.58 -8.01
C MET A 211 35.10 7.65 -9.19
N ILE A 212 34.34 6.55 -9.34
CA ILE A 212 34.48 5.64 -10.48
C ILE A 212 34.10 6.37 -11.77
N ASN A 213 32.94 7.02 -11.79
CA ASN A 213 32.44 7.74 -12.97
C ASN A 213 33.37 8.90 -13.36
N GLU A 214 33.91 9.63 -12.39
CA GLU A 214 34.88 10.71 -12.61
C GLU A 214 36.19 10.15 -13.23
N SER A 215 36.73 9.05 -12.67
CA SER A 215 37.92 8.41 -13.19
C SER A 215 37.71 7.84 -14.59
N GLU A 216 36.57 7.22 -14.87
CA GLU A 216 36.22 6.73 -16.21
C GLU A 216 36.03 7.90 -17.19
N GLY A 217 35.43 8.99 -16.77
CA GLY A 217 35.27 10.21 -17.55
C GLY A 217 36.65 10.82 -17.92
N GLU A 218 37.56 10.90 -16.94
CA GLU A 218 38.91 11.42 -17.19
C GLU A 218 39.71 10.51 -18.09
N LYS A 219 39.65 9.20 -17.89
CA LYS A 219 40.25 8.23 -18.79
C LYS A 219 39.75 8.40 -20.24
N GLN A 220 38.42 8.52 -20.41
CA GLN A 220 37.85 8.68 -21.75
C GLN A 220 38.24 10.03 -22.39
N ARG A 221 38.36 11.08 -21.57
CA ARG A 221 38.84 12.38 -22.04
C ARG A 221 40.28 12.27 -22.58
N LEU A 222 41.17 11.65 -21.82
CA LEU A 222 42.56 11.44 -22.22
C LEU A 222 42.68 10.56 -23.47
N ILE A 223 41.86 9.52 -23.61
CA ILE A 223 41.84 8.68 -24.82
C ILE A 223 41.40 9.52 -26.03
N ASN A 224 40.29 10.27 -25.87
CA ASN A 224 39.76 11.07 -26.96
C ASN A 224 40.74 12.20 -27.37
N GLU A 225 41.45 12.80 -26.42
CA GLU A 225 42.49 13.81 -26.65
C GLU A 225 43.68 13.20 -27.43
N ALA A 226 44.19 12.04 -26.97
CA ALA A 226 45.29 11.35 -27.67
C ALA A 226 44.89 10.85 -29.07
N GLU A 227 43.66 10.37 -29.25
CA GLU A 227 43.15 10.00 -30.57
C GLU A 227 42.98 11.22 -31.49
N GLY A 228 42.56 12.36 -30.90
CA GLY A 228 42.46 13.63 -31.60
C GLY A 228 43.79 14.11 -32.09
N GLU A 229 44.82 14.13 -31.22
CA GLU A 229 46.18 14.51 -31.57
C GLU A 229 46.78 13.56 -32.63
N ALA A 230 46.58 12.27 -32.50
CA ALA A 230 47.04 11.30 -33.51
C ALA A 230 46.39 11.53 -34.88
N LYS A 231 45.10 11.80 -34.92
CA LYS A 231 44.38 12.14 -36.16
C LYS A 231 44.86 13.46 -36.77
N GLU A 232 45.09 14.48 -35.91
CA GLU A 232 45.64 15.74 -36.35
C GLU A 232 47.00 15.58 -37.03
N ILE A 233 47.92 14.88 -36.36
CA ILE A 233 49.25 14.58 -36.91
C ILE A 233 49.13 13.85 -38.25
N LEU A 234 48.25 12.86 -38.34
CA LEU A 234 48.05 12.06 -39.55
C LEU A 234 47.45 12.91 -40.69
N GLN A 235 46.49 13.76 -40.40
CA GLN A 235 45.89 14.69 -41.37
C GLN A 235 46.89 15.72 -41.85
N VAL A 236 47.66 16.32 -40.94
CA VAL A 236 48.70 17.27 -41.28
C VAL A 236 49.78 16.59 -42.15
N ALA A 237 50.21 15.39 -41.81
CA ALA A 237 51.18 14.62 -42.60
C ALA A 237 50.63 14.30 -44.01
N GLN A 238 49.37 13.87 -44.11
CA GLN A 238 48.72 13.57 -45.39
C GLN A 238 48.58 14.84 -46.23
N ALA A 239 48.08 15.93 -45.64
CA ALA A 239 47.96 17.22 -46.33
C ALA A 239 49.32 17.75 -46.82
N THR A 240 50.37 17.56 -45.99
CA THR A 240 51.73 17.95 -46.35
C THR A 240 52.27 17.09 -47.51
N ALA A 241 52.05 15.80 -47.47
CA ALA A 241 52.47 14.87 -48.54
C ALA A 241 51.73 15.19 -49.87
N GLU A 242 50.40 15.44 -49.79
CA GLU A 242 49.59 15.85 -50.95
C GLU A 242 50.08 17.21 -51.50
N GLY A 243 50.39 18.14 -50.61
CA GLY A 243 50.95 19.46 -50.99
C GLY A 243 52.28 19.33 -51.72
N ILE A 244 53.20 18.51 -51.20
CA ILE A 244 54.48 18.21 -51.85
C ILE A 244 54.30 17.52 -53.20
N LEU A 245 53.36 16.58 -53.31
CA LEU A 245 53.04 15.90 -54.55
C LEU A 245 52.49 16.87 -55.61
N GLN A 246 51.61 17.79 -55.21
CA GLN A 246 51.10 18.82 -56.09
C GLN A 246 52.17 19.81 -56.55
N ILE A 247 53.09 20.18 -55.66
CA ILE A 247 54.25 21.00 -56.02
C ILE A 247 55.15 20.28 -57.03
N ALA A 248 55.46 19.00 -56.77
CA ALA A 248 56.29 18.18 -57.67
C ALA A 248 55.69 18.04 -59.07
N GLN A 249 54.34 17.80 -59.12
CA GLN A 249 53.62 17.80 -60.40
C GLN A 249 53.61 19.14 -61.10
N SER A 250 53.58 20.23 -60.35
CA SER A 250 53.63 21.59 -60.91
C SER A 250 55.01 21.97 -61.49
N ILE A 251 56.10 21.47 -60.90
CA ILE A 251 57.45 21.63 -61.36
C ILE A 251 57.68 20.97 -62.74
N GLN A 252 57.01 19.85 -63.01
CA GLN A 252 57.11 19.15 -64.27
C GLN A 252 56.42 19.84 -65.45
N LYS A 253 55.60 20.82 -65.19
CA LYS A 253 54.94 21.65 -66.24
C LYS A 253 55.89 22.74 -66.76
N ASN A 254 55.78 23.09 -68.06
CA ASN A 254 56.59 24.18 -68.67
C ASN A 254 56.47 25.46 -67.85
N GLY A 255 57.59 26.03 -67.36
CA GLY A 255 57.66 27.18 -66.52
C GLY A 255 57.41 26.93 -65.04
N GLY A 256 57.16 25.67 -64.60
CA GLY A 256 56.86 25.32 -63.18
C GLY A 256 58.08 25.48 -62.29
N HIS A 257 59.29 25.21 -62.80
CA HIS A 257 60.57 25.39 -62.10
C HIS A 257 60.78 26.85 -61.68
N ASP A 258 60.60 27.80 -62.63
CA ASP A 258 60.80 29.22 -62.40
C ASP A 258 59.78 29.78 -61.42
N ALA A 259 58.53 29.30 -61.44
CA ALA A 259 57.48 29.74 -60.54
C ALA A 259 57.76 29.27 -59.09
N VAL A 260 58.31 28.05 -58.90
CA VAL A 260 58.70 27.57 -57.56
C VAL A 260 59.90 28.30 -57.01
N MET A 261 60.90 28.57 -57.86
CA MET A 261 62.06 29.38 -57.46
C MET A 261 61.64 30.77 -57.03
N MET A 262 60.67 31.37 -57.75
CA MET A 262 60.11 32.69 -57.38
C MET A 262 59.37 32.67 -56.06
N LYS A 263 58.63 31.57 -55.78
CA LYS A 263 57.92 31.37 -54.48
C LYS A 263 58.95 31.22 -53.35
N ILE A 264 59.97 30.39 -53.50
CA ILE A 264 61.03 30.21 -52.51
C ILE A 264 61.75 31.54 -52.25
N ALA A 265 62.04 32.28 -53.27
CA ALA A 265 62.64 33.60 -53.13
C ALA A 265 61.73 34.59 -52.37
N ASN A 266 60.44 34.58 -52.63
CA ASN A 266 59.48 35.43 -51.91
C ASN A 266 59.34 34.98 -50.42
N GLU A 267 59.26 33.66 -50.13
CA GLU A 267 59.25 33.18 -48.76
C GLU A 267 60.55 33.47 -47.99
N TYR A 268 61.66 33.36 -48.66
CA TYR A 268 62.95 33.76 -48.10
C TYR A 268 62.99 35.23 -47.76
N LEU A 269 62.52 36.09 -48.65
CA LEU A 269 62.41 37.55 -48.42
C LEU A 269 61.46 37.87 -47.28
N GLN A 270 60.34 37.14 -47.15
CA GLN A 270 59.43 37.29 -46.03
C GLN A 270 60.04 36.86 -44.69
N LYS A 271 60.79 35.78 -44.67
CA LYS A 271 61.51 35.31 -43.46
C LYS A 271 62.65 36.26 -43.09
N LEU A 272 63.36 36.80 -44.07
CA LEU A 272 64.36 37.86 -43.86
C LEU A 272 63.74 39.16 -43.31
N ASN A 273 62.57 39.50 -43.81
CA ASN A 273 61.82 40.67 -43.30
C ASN A 273 61.32 40.48 -41.86
N GLN A 274 60.99 39.23 -41.48
CA GLN A 274 60.64 38.89 -40.08
C GLN A 274 61.87 38.98 -39.17
N LEU A 275 63.08 38.64 -39.66
CA LEU A 275 64.32 38.70 -38.92
C LEU A 275 64.91 40.13 -38.85
N ALA A 276 64.52 41.02 -39.77
CA ALA A 276 64.94 42.41 -39.84
C ALA A 276 64.18 43.32 -38.88
N ASN A 277 64.00 42.90 -37.63
CA ASN A 277 63.60 43.81 -36.58
C ASN A 277 64.78 44.70 -36.15
N LYS A 278 64.51 45.96 -35.83
CA LYS A 278 65.47 47.03 -35.63
C LYS A 278 66.59 46.85 -34.60
N GLU A 279 66.69 45.67 -33.96
CA GLU A 279 67.67 45.43 -32.88
C GLU A 279 68.51 44.17 -33.09
N THR A 280 68.44 43.51 -34.26
CA THR A 280 69.20 42.28 -34.49
C THR A 280 70.19 42.48 -35.62
N GLU A 281 71.49 42.58 -35.29
CA GLU A 281 72.57 42.46 -36.27
C GLU A 281 72.69 40.97 -36.68
N VAL A 282 72.28 40.65 -37.88
CA VAL A 282 72.42 39.34 -38.48
C VAL A 282 73.68 39.31 -39.31
N LEU A 283 74.74 38.70 -38.81
CA LEU A 283 75.96 38.41 -39.60
C LEU A 283 75.66 37.24 -40.51
N LEU A 284 75.40 37.57 -41.78
CA LEU A 284 75.18 36.52 -42.79
C LEU A 284 76.51 36.26 -43.47
N PRO A 285 76.90 34.98 -43.63
CA PRO A 285 78.21 34.57 -44.18
C PRO A 285 78.30 34.77 -45.73
N MET A 286 77.29 35.29 -46.34
CA MET A 286 77.23 35.58 -47.84
C MET A 286 76.67 36.90 -48.11
N ASP A 287 77.15 37.55 -49.18
CA ASP A 287 76.68 38.81 -49.65
C ASP A 287 75.40 38.64 -50.46
N PHE A 288 74.26 38.95 -49.84
CA PHE A 288 72.91 38.73 -50.38
C PHE A 288 72.45 39.87 -51.33
N THR A 289 73.37 40.74 -51.71
CA THR A 289 73.07 41.81 -52.66
C THR A 289 73.02 41.35 -54.13
N ASP A 290 73.53 40.17 -54.42
CA ASP A 290 73.49 39.61 -55.78
C ASP A 290 72.55 38.34 -55.82
N LEU A 291 71.33 38.56 -56.33
CA LEU A 291 70.30 37.55 -56.46
C LEU A 291 70.77 36.32 -57.25
N ASN A 292 71.72 36.44 -58.14
CA ASN A 292 72.28 35.33 -58.94
C ASN A 292 73.20 34.41 -58.15
N GLU A 293 73.90 34.90 -57.14
CA GLU A 293 74.71 34.06 -56.26
C GLU A 293 73.84 33.21 -55.27
N VAL A 294 72.75 33.82 -54.75
CA VAL A 294 71.77 33.16 -53.91
C VAL A 294 71.03 32.05 -54.68
N LEU A 295 70.67 32.29 -55.91
CA LEU A 295 70.00 31.34 -56.80
C LEU A 295 70.95 30.18 -57.17
N LYS A 296 72.26 30.44 -57.48
CA LYS A 296 73.28 29.40 -57.73
C LYS A 296 73.57 28.60 -56.47
N GLY A 297 73.57 29.19 -55.31
CA GLY A 297 73.74 28.44 -54.03
C GLY A 297 72.59 27.50 -53.77
N LEU A 298 71.36 27.90 -54.08
CA LEU A 298 70.17 27.03 -53.96
C LEU A 298 70.13 25.96 -55.03
N GLU A 299 70.59 26.22 -56.26
CA GLU A 299 70.69 25.25 -57.34
C GLU A 299 71.71 24.16 -57.04
N ASN A 300 72.86 24.49 -56.41
CA ASN A 300 73.84 23.52 -55.93
C ASN A 300 73.34 22.70 -54.76
N PHE A 301 72.48 23.19 -53.95
CA PHE A 301 71.83 22.40 -52.83
C PHE A 301 70.85 21.38 -53.36
N VAL A 302 70.12 21.70 -54.44
CA VAL A 302 69.11 20.79 -55.05
C VAL A 302 69.78 19.74 -55.93
N ASN A 303 70.98 20.00 -56.56
CA ASN A 303 71.67 19.10 -57.43
C ASN A 303 72.66 18.12 -56.68
N HIS A 304 72.81 18.23 -55.37
CA HIS A 304 73.66 17.38 -54.55
C HIS A 304 72.88 16.31 -53.82
N LYS A 305 72.01 15.62 -54.55
CA LYS A 305 71.49 14.30 -54.14
C LYS A 305 71.52 13.35 -55.31
#